data_a11937acb4fd230dad927bff86afdf8c
#
_entry.id   a11937acb4fd230dad927bff86afdf8c
#
_cell.length_a   1.000
_cell.length_b   1.000
_cell.length_c   1.000
_cell.angle_alpha   90.00
_cell.angle_beta   90.00
_cell.angle_gamma   90.00
#
_symmetry.space_group_name_H-M   'P 1'
#
loop_
_entity.id
_entity.type
_entity.pdbx_description
1 polymer ?
#
loop_
_entity_poly.entity_id
_entity_poly.type
_entity_poly.pdbx_seq_one_letter_code
_entity_poly.pdbx_strand_id
1 'polypeptide(L)'
;MKIRSVRHNNRKRVFEVGTSTKKLVFPFSKAEPAPTTEDPVTELSVDAEAGREAFSYILHSGRTGTVHVEQVLEYNQDPTYLRDLLLYRLTLEAQKRVAESPLSKREIVRRLGTSAAQLYRLLDQTNYRKSVDQLLALLQVLNCDVDLVVRTKSA
;
A
#
# COMPACT_ATOMS: atom_id res chain seq x y z
N MET A 1 -7.63 -1.75 -5.09
CA MET A 1 -8.36 -0.72 -5.86
C MET A 1 -7.96 -0.84 -7.32
N LYS A 2 -8.93 -0.71 -8.21
CA LYS A 2 -8.67 -0.89 -9.64
C LYS A 2 -8.74 0.42 -10.40
N ILE A 3 -7.84 0.57 -11.38
CA ILE A 3 -7.81 1.72 -12.26
C ILE A 3 -8.86 1.52 -13.37
N ARG A 4 -9.72 2.50 -13.58
CA ARG A 4 -10.71 2.49 -14.65
C ARG A 4 -10.24 3.23 -15.88
N SER A 5 -9.49 4.31 -15.68
CA SER A 5 -8.98 5.13 -16.77
C SER A 5 -7.65 5.76 -16.39
N VAL A 6 -6.86 6.08 -17.40
CA VAL A 6 -5.62 6.82 -17.24
C VAL A 6 -5.44 7.74 -18.43
N ARG A 7 -5.01 8.97 -18.17
CA ARG A 7 -4.66 9.95 -19.19
C ARG A 7 -3.37 10.66 -18.78
N HIS A 8 -2.63 11.16 -19.75
CA HIS A 8 -1.50 12.03 -19.48
C HIS A 8 -1.89 13.50 -19.70
N ASN A 9 -1.42 14.37 -18.84
CA ASN A 9 -1.60 15.80 -18.94
C ASN A 9 -0.22 16.46 -19.03
N ASN A 10 0.18 16.80 -20.26
CA ASN A 10 1.53 17.34 -20.52
C ASN A 10 1.70 18.76 -19.96
N ARG A 11 0.62 19.51 -19.83
CA ARG A 11 0.68 20.86 -19.26
C ARG A 11 1.02 20.82 -17.78
N LYS A 12 0.33 19.95 -17.03
CA LYS A 12 0.55 19.77 -15.60
C LYS A 12 1.66 18.77 -15.28
N ARG A 13 2.13 18.04 -16.29
CA ARG A 13 3.18 17.02 -16.18
C ARG A 13 2.80 15.92 -15.18
N VAL A 14 1.59 15.42 -15.32
CA VAL A 14 1.04 14.36 -14.48
C VAL A 14 0.29 13.33 -15.31
N PHE A 15 0.19 12.11 -14.79
CA PHE A 15 -0.82 11.15 -15.18
C PHE A 15 -2.08 11.42 -14.36
N GLU A 16 -3.23 11.39 -15.01
CA GLU A 16 -4.53 11.48 -14.35
C GLU A 16 -5.13 10.08 -14.30
N VAL A 17 -5.35 9.58 -13.09
CA VAL A 17 -5.75 8.19 -12.83
C VAL A 17 -7.15 8.18 -12.25
N GLY A 18 -8.10 7.56 -12.95
CA GLY A 18 -9.47 7.40 -12.50
C GLY A 18 -9.70 6.01 -11.91
N THR A 19 -10.31 5.96 -10.73
CA THR A 19 -10.82 4.75 -10.10
C THR A 19 -12.35 4.79 -10.05
N SER A 20 -12.98 3.80 -9.41
CA SER A 20 -14.44 3.80 -9.27
C SER A 20 -14.96 4.97 -8.42
N THR A 21 -14.14 5.51 -7.53
CA THR A 21 -14.56 6.50 -6.53
C THR A 21 -13.76 7.79 -6.55
N LYS A 22 -12.56 7.79 -7.16
CA LYS A 22 -11.62 8.90 -7.06
C LYS A 22 -10.97 9.24 -8.39
N LYS A 23 -10.59 10.51 -8.54
CA LYS A 23 -9.67 10.99 -9.56
C LYS A 23 -8.38 11.37 -8.86
N LEU A 24 -7.28 10.75 -9.27
CA LEU A 24 -5.98 10.89 -8.63
C LEU A 24 -4.97 11.38 -9.66
N VAL A 25 -3.87 11.94 -9.19
CA VAL A 25 -2.77 12.39 -10.06
C VAL A 25 -1.48 11.67 -9.65
N PHE A 26 -0.61 11.47 -10.63
CA PHE A 26 0.72 10.92 -10.38
C PHE A 26 1.72 11.69 -11.23
N PRO A 27 2.68 12.40 -10.63
CA PRO A 27 3.59 13.25 -11.38
C PRO A 27 4.52 12.44 -12.29
N PHE A 28 4.83 12.99 -13.45
CA PHE A 28 5.82 12.40 -14.36
C PHE A 28 7.17 12.20 -13.67
N SER A 29 7.57 13.13 -12.80
CA SER A 29 8.84 13.07 -12.07
C SER A 29 8.95 11.87 -11.13
N LYS A 30 7.85 11.26 -10.75
CA LYS A 30 7.82 10.06 -9.87
C LYS A 30 7.75 8.76 -10.66
N ALA A 31 7.57 8.84 -11.97
CA ALA A 31 7.53 7.66 -12.84
C ALA A 31 8.94 7.29 -13.32
N GLU A 32 9.16 6.02 -13.60
CA GLU A 32 10.44 5.50 -14.08
C GLU A 32 10.21 4.65 -15.34
N PRO A 33 10.63 5.09 -16.53
CA PRO A 33 11.29 6.36 -16.84
C PRO A 33 10.32 7.55 -16.78
N ALA A 34 10.82 8.72 -16.39
CA ALA A 34 10.01 9.93 -16.34
C ALA A 34 9.77 10.49 -17.74
N PRO A 35 8.53 10.75 -18.14
CA PRO A 35 8.25 11.49 -19.38
C PRO A 35 8.85 12.89 -19.33
N THR A 36 9.40 13.35 -20.45
CA THR A 36 9.97 14.69 -20.61
C THR A 36 9.43 15.35 -21.86
N THR A 37 9.74 16.63 -22.04
CA THR A 37 9.36 17.35 -23.25
C THR A 37 9.99 16.74 -24.50
N GLU A 38 11.22 16.25 -24.39
CA GLU A 38 11.96 15.60 -25.49
C GLU A 38 11.57 14.15 -25.68
N ASP A 39 11.01 13.53 -24.65
CA ASP A 39 10.61 12.13 -24.66
C ASP A 39 9.20 11.95 -24.06
N PRO A 40 8.17 12.42 -24.77
CA PRO A 40 6.81 12.42 -24.25
C PRO A 40 6.16 11.03 -24.30
N VAL A 41 5.06 10.90 -23.57
CA VAL A 41 4.21 9.70 -23.63
C VAL A 41 3.55 9.60 -24.99
N THR A 42 3.72 8.46 -25.67
CA THR A 42 3.09 8.18 -26.96
C THR A 42 1.96 7.15 -26.86
N GLU A 43 2.05 6.22 -25.91
CA GLU A 43 1.00 5.25 -25.64
C GLU A 43 0.79 5.12 -24.16
N LEU A 44 -0.47 4.87 -23.76
CA LEU A 44 -0.88 4.79 -22.36
C LEU A 44 -2.10 3.89 -22.26
N SER A 45 -2.03 2.90 -21.37
CA SER A 45 -3.14 1.95 -21.18
C SER A 45 -3.18 1.42 -19.77
N VAL A 46 -4.40 1.09 -19.31
CA VAL A 46 -4.60 0.34 -18.07
C VAL A 46 -4.18 -1.11 -18.32
N ASP A 47 -3.39 -1.66 -17.43
CA ASP A 47 -2.84 -3.00 -17.56
C ASP A 47 -3.88 -4.05 -17.14
N ALA A 48 -4.49 -4.69 -18.14
CA ALA A 48 -5.48 -5.75 -17.90
C ALA A 48 -4.82 -7.03 -17.33
N GLU A 49 -3.57 -7.32 -17.70
CA GLU A 49 -2.85 -8.50 -17.19
C GLU A 49 -2.52 -8.35 -15.71
N ALA A 50 -2.29 -7.14 -15.24
CA ALA A 50 -2.10 -6.83 -13.83
C ALA A 50 -3.44 -6.62 -13.10
N GLY A 51 -4.54 -7.16 -13.61
CA GLY A 51 -5.86 -7.07 -12.98
C GLY A 51 -6.39 -5.65 -12.88
N ARG A 52 -5.93 -4.72 -13.73
CA ARG A 52 -6.24 -3.29 -13.70
C ARG A 52 -5.70 -2.57 -12.45
N GLU A 53 -4.68 -3.11 -11.84
CA GLU A 53 -4.03 -2.52 -10.67
C GLU A 53 -2.77 -1.72 -11.04
N ALA A 54 -2.52 -1.57 -12.33
CA ALA A 54 -1.41 -0.79 -12.86
C ALA A 54 -1.81 -0.15 -14.18
N PHE A 55 -1.05 0.86 -14.59
CA PHE A 55 -1.07 1.36 -15.96
C PHE A 55 0.34 1.35 -16.54
N SER A 56 0.42 1.18 -17.86
CA SER A 56 1.69 1.14 -18.59
C SER A 56 1.71 2.24 -19.65
N TYR A 57 2.89 2.72 -19.94
CA TYR A 57 3.09 3.78 -20.93
C TYR A 57 4.36 3.52 -21.75
N ILE A 58 4.37 4.06 -22.95
CA ILE A 58 5.51 4.03 -23.87
C ILE A 58 5.86 5.49 -24.20
N LEU A 59 7.14 5.80 -24.10
CA LEU A 59 7.68 7.11 -24.45
C LEU A 59 8.08 7.13 -25.94
N HIS A 60 8.26 8.35 -26.47
CA HIS A 60 8.68 8.54 -27.85
C HIS A 60 9.96 7.76 -28.20
N SER A 61 10.89 7.65 -27.26
CA SER A 61 12.12 6.86 -27.40
C SER A 61 11.91 5.35 -27.50
N GLY A 62 10.71 4.86 -27.21
CA GLY A 62 10.41 3.44 -27.11
C GLY A 62 10.58 2.86 -25.71
N ARG A 63 11.13 3.64 -24.77
CA ARG A 63 11.22 3.19 -23.36
C ARG A 63 9.81 3.04 -22.78
N THR A 64 9.65 2.02 -21.95
CA THR A 64 8.36 1.69 -21.34
C THR A 64 8.43 1.81 -19.82
N GLY A 65 7.29 2.09 -19.21
CA GLY A 65 7.17 2.12 -17.76
C GLY A 65 5.81 1.60 -17.31
N THR A 66 5.76 1.20 -16.06
CA THR A 66 4.53 0.73 -15.40
C THR A 66 4.44 1.37 -14.04
N VAL A 67 3.26 1.88 -13.72
CA VAL A 67 2.96 2.47 -12.42
C VAL A 67 1.82 1.68 -11.78
N HIS A 68 2.07 1.14 -10.59
CA HIS A 68 1.06 0.45 -9.82
C HIS A 68 0.14 1.42 -9.08
N VAL A 69 -1.13 1.04 -8.93
CA VAL A 69 -2.11 1.86 -8.22
C VAL A 69 -1.66 2.21 -6.80
N GLU A 70 -0.91 1.33 -6.15
CA GLU A 70 -0.38 1.59 -4.81
C GLU A 70 0.55 2.80 -4.78
N GLN A 71 1.38 2.99 -5.81
CA GLN A 71 2.25 4.16 -5.93
C GLN A 71 1.44 5.45 -6.06
N VAL A 72 0.34 5.39 -6.80
CA VAL A 72 -0.59 6.52 -6.97
C VAL A 72 -1.28 6.86 -5.65
N LEU A 73 -1.77 5.86 -4.94
CA LEU A 73 -2.45 6.03 -3.65
C LEU A 73 -1.50 6.57 -2.58
N GLU A 74 -0.28 6.06 -2.56
CA GLU A 74 0.76 6.54 -1.63
C GLU A 74 1.10 8.01 -1.90
N TYR A 75 1.31 8.37 -3.16
CA TYR A 75 1.58 9.77 -3.53
C TYR A 75 0.44 10.69 -3.09
N ASN A 76 -0.80 10.28 -3.32
CA ASN A 76 -1.98 11.08 -2.97
C ASN A 76 -2.36 11.01 -1.50
N GLN A 77 -1.64 10.22 -0.69
CA GLN A 77 -1.92 10.05 0.74
C GLN A 77 -3.36 9.59 0.99
N ASP A 78 -3.82 8.61 0.21
CA ASP A 78 -5.17 8.07 0.36
C ASP A 78 -5.35 7.45 1.76
N PRO A 79 -6.33 7.93 2.57
CA PRO A 79 -6.46 7.48 3.96
C PRO A 79 -6.73 5.99 4.11
N THR A 80 -7.53 5.40 3.23
CA THR A 80 -7.83 3.97 3.27
C THR A 80 -6.59 3.14 2.95
N TYR A 81 -5.83 3.55 1.94
CA TYR A 81 -4.57 2.89 1.59
C TYR A 81 -3.56 2.98 2.74
N LEU A 82 -3.41 4.17 3.34
CA LEU A 82 -2.48 4.37 4.46
C LEU A 82 -2.89 3.54 5.68
N ARG A 83 -4.19 3.41 5.93
CA ARG A 83 -4.70 2.53 6.99
C ARG A 83 -4.32 1.07 6.73
N ASP A 84 -4.55 0.59 5.53
CA ASP A 84 -4.23 -0.79 5.15
C ASP A 84 -2.73 -1.05 5.22
N LEU A 85 -1.91 -0.08 4.79
CA LEU A 85 -0.46 -0.15 4.90
C LEU A 85 0.00 -0.24 6.35
N LEU A 86 -0.62 0.54 7.25
CA LEU A 86 -0.34 0.50 8.68
C LEU A 86 -0.69 -0.88 9.27
N LEU A 87 -1.88 -1.40 8.95
CA LEU A 87 -2.29 -2.74 9.39
C LEU A 87 -1.34 -3.82 8.87
N TYR A 88 -0.90 -3.71 7.63
CA TYR A 88 0.07 -4.63 7.03
C TYR A 88 1.39 -4.61 7.79
N ARG A 89 1.95 -3.42 8.05
CA ARG A 89 3.21 -3.27 8.79
C ARG A 89 3.10 -3.80 10.22
N LEU A 90 2.02 -3.48 10.93
CA LEU A 90 1.77 -4.01 12.27
C LEU A 90 1.65 -5.53 12.26
N THR A 91 1.03 -6.10 11.24
CA THR A 91 0.89 -7.56 11.10
C THR A 91 2.24 -8.22 10.89
N LEU A 92 3.10 -7.66 10.04
CA LEU A 92 4.46 -8.19 9.82
C LEU A 92 5.29 -8.14 11.11
N GLU A 93 5.19 -7.05 11.87
CA GLU A 93 5.85 -6.95 13.18
C GLU A 93 5.30 -7.99 14.15
N ALA A 94 3.98 -8.18 14.19
CA ALA A 94 3.36 -9.18 15.06
C ALA A 94 3.82 -10.60 14.68
N GLN A 95 3.88 -10.93 13.39
CA GLN A 95 4.40 -12.23 12.93
C GLN A 95 5.83 -12.47 13.42
N LYS A 96 6.69 -11.46 13.26
CA LYS A 96 8.08 -11.51 13.70
C LYS A 96 8.17 -11.73 15.21
N ARG A 97 7.41 -10.97 15.99
CA ARG A 97 7.44 -11.06 17.46
C ARG A 97 6.88 -12.37 17.97
N VAL A 98 5.85 -12.94 17.34
CA VAL A 98 5.35 -14.27 17.65
C VAL A 98 6.44 -15.32 17.43
N ALA A 99 7.15 -15.24 16.29
CA ALA A 99 8.23 -16.19 15.97
C ALA A 99 9.39 -16.12 16.94
N GLU A 100 9.71 -14.94 17.47
CA GLU A 100 10.81 -14.70 18.42
C GLU A 100 10.40 -14.91 19.89
N SER A 101 9.10 -15.01 20.17
CA SER A 101 8.59 -15.09 21.54
C SER A 101 8.87 -16.46 22.18
N PRO A 102 9.24 -16.48 23.48
CA PRO A 102 9.32 -17.75 24.23
C PRO A 102 7.94 -18.34 24.50
N LEU A 103 6.86 -17.57 24.33
CA LEU A 103 5.51 -18.04 24.55
C LEU A 103 5.06 -18.95 23.41
N SER A 104 4.38 -20.06 23.76
CA SER A 104 3.69 -20.88 22.77
C SER A 104 2.48 -20.13 22.22
N LYS A 105 2.04 -20.49 21.01
CA LYS A 105 0.81 -19.94 20.44
C LYS A 105 -0.39 -20.15 21.35
N ARG A 106 -0.46 -21.31 22.01
CA ARG A 106 -1.51 -21.63 22.97
C ARG A 106 -1.51 -20.65 24.16
N GLU A 107 -0.34 -20.32 24.68
CA GLU A 107 -0.21 -19.37 25.78
C GLU A 107 -0.57 -17.93 25.32
N ILE A 108 -0.19 -17.55 24.11
CA ILE A 108 -0.56 -16.25 23.53
C ILE A 108 -2.09 -16.16 23.41
N VAL A 109 -2.74 -17.20 22.88
CA VAL A 109 -4.19 -17.28 22.75
C VAL A 109 -4.86 -17.12 24.12
N ARG A 110 -4.34 -17.80 25.14
CA ARG A 110 -4.85 -17.72 26.51
C ARG A 110 -4.75 -16.30 27.08
N ARG A 111 -3.59 -15.67 26.93
CA ARG A 111 -3.36 -14.29 27.45
C ARG A 111 -4.17 -13.24 26.71
N LEU A 112 -4.41 -13.45 25.41
CA LEU A 112 -5.30 -12.57 24.64
C LEU A 112 -6.78 -12.78 24.98
N GLY A 113 -7.14 -13.90 25.60
CA GLY A 113 -8.53 -14.23 25.86
C GLY A 113 -9.33 -14.51 24.58
N THR A 114 -8.70 -15.12 23.61
CA THR A 114 -9.28 -15.33 22.26
C THR A 114 -9.13 -16.82 21.85
N SER A 115 -9.37 -17.12 20.57
CA SER A 115 -9.23 -18.46 20.01
C SER A 115 -8.01 -18.53 19.09
N ALA A 116 -7.55 -19.76 18.79
CA ALA A 116 -6.49 -19.98 17.82
C ALA A 116 -6.88 -19.43 16.44
N ALA A 117 -8.15 -19.59 16.03
CA ALA A 117 -8.64 -19.08 14.76
C ALA A 117 -8.53 -17.55 14.69
N GLN A 118 -8.84 -16.86 15.77
CA GLN A 118 -8.72 -15.39 15.83
C GLN A 118 -7.25 -14.96 15.79
N LEU A 119 -6.35 -15.65 16.45
CA LEU A 119 -4.92 -15.37 16.37
C LEU A 119 -4.42 -15.49 14.93
N TYR A 120 -4.80 -16.56 14.22
CA TYR A 120 -4.42 -16.73 12.82
C TYR A 120 -4.95 -15.60 11.92
N ARG A 121 -6.16 -15.12 12.18
CA ARG A 121 -6.72 -13.96 11.45
C ARG A 121 -5.95 -12.69 11.72
N LEU A 122 -5.53 -12.46 12.95
CA LEU A 122 -4.68 -11.31 13.30
C LEU A 122 -3.33 -11.36 12.60
N LEU A 123 -2.76 -12.56 12.46
CA LEU A 123 -1.46 -12.76 11.83
C LEU A 123 -1.52 -12.87 10.30
N ASP A 124 -2.72 -12.89 9.72
CA ASP A 124 -2.89 -12.95 8.26
C ASP A 124 -2.72 -11.55 7.65
N GLN A 125 -1.62 -11.36 6.95
CA GLN A 125 -1.27 -10.08 6.33
C GLN A 125 -2.20 -9.68 5.18
N THR A 126 -3.00 -10.60 4.67
CA THR A 126 -4.00 -10.32 3.63
C THR A 126 -5.35 -9.90 4.20
N ASN A 127 -5.53 -10.02 5.50
CA ASN A 127 -6.76 -9.64 6.19
C ASN A 127 -6.70 -8.19 6.67
N TYR A 128 -7.52 -7.31 6.07
CA TYR A 128 -7.62 -5.90 6.43
C TYR A 128 -8.89 -5.58 7.25
N ARG A 129 -9.62 -6.59 7.70
CA ARG A 129 -10.83 -6.43 8.53
C ARG A 129 -10.55 -6.45 10.03
N LYS A 130 -9.31 -6.61 10.41
CA LYS A 130 -8.88 -6.53 11.81
C LYS A 130 -8.67 -5.08 12.23
N SER A 131 -8.69 -4.82 13.53
CA SER A 131 -8.50 -3.50 14.08
C SER A 131 -7.08 -3.29 14.59
N VAL A 132 -6.67 -2.01 14.70
CA VAL A 132 -5.37 -1.64 15.25
C VAL A 132 -5.28 -2.07 16.72
N ASP A 133 -6.34 -1.87 17.50
CA ASP A 133 -6.36 -2.23 18.93
C ASP A 133 -6.18 -3.74 19.15
N GLN A 134 -6.69 -4.59 18.28
CA GLN A 134 -6.44 -6.04 18.36
C GLN A 134 -4.94 -6.37 18.15
N LEU A 135 -4.29 -5.71 17.20
CA LEU A 135 -2.86 -5.87 16.97
C LEU A 135 -2.03 -5.30 18.11
N LEU A 136 -2.44 -4.17 18.67
CA LEU A 136 -1.77 -3.58 19.85
C LEU A 136 -1.88 -4.52 21.06
N ALA A 137 -3.05 -5.13 21.27
CA ALA A 137 -3.23 -6.09 22.35
C ALA A 137 -2.31 -7.31 22.19
N LEU A 138 -2.18 -7.83 20.98
CA LEU A 138 -1.26 -8.92 20.67
C LEU A 138 0.19 -8.53 20.96
N LEU A 139 0.62 -7.37 20.48
CA LEU A 139 1.99 -6.88 20.71
C LEU A 139 2.27 -6.66 22.18
N GLN A 140 1.29 -6.22 22.96
CA GLN A 140 1.42 -6.09 24.41
C GLN A 140 1.63 -7.43 25.09
N VAL A 141 0.89 -8.47 24.70
CA VAL A 141 1.09 -9.83 25.20
C VAL A 141 2.51 -10.33 24.89
N LEU A 142 3.06 -9.92 23.75
CA LEU A 142 4.43 -10.25 23.34
C LEU A 142 5.49 -9.35 23.97
N ASN A 143 5.11 -8.54 24.95
CA ASN A 143 5.98 -7.61 25.68
C ASN A 143 6.64 -6.58 24.76
N CYS A 144 5.87 -6.05 23.80
CA CYS A 144 6.33 -5.03 22.87
C CYS A 144 5.62 -3.71 23.15
N ASP A 145 6.36 -2.61 23.10
CA ASP A 145 5.81 -1.27 23.11
C ASP A 145 5.63 -0.77 21.67
N VAL A 146 4.55 -0.05 21.44
CA VAL A 146 4.27 0.58 20.15
C VAL A 146 4.17 2.08 20.36
N ASP A 147 4.90 2.84 19.56
CA ASP A 147 4.90 4.28 19.60
C ASP A 147 4.56 4.86 18.23
N LEU A 148 4.08 6.08 18.22
CA LEU A 148 3.66 6.79 17.00
C LEU A 148 4.60 7.97 16.75
N VAL A 149 5.13 8.06 15.55
CA VAL A 149 5.92 9.20 15.10
C VAL A 149 5.20 9.90 13.96
N VAL A 150 4.91 11.17 14.15
CA VAL A 150 4.33 12.03 13.11
C VAL A 150 5.39 13.08 12.75
N ARG A 151 5.62 13.24 11.45
CA ARG A 151 6.61 14.20 10.95
C ARG A 151 5.96 15.16 9.97
N THR A 152 6.40 16.40 9.99
CA THR A 152 6.09 17.34 8.93
C THR A 152 6.81 16.89 7.65
N LYS A 153 6.10 16.90 6.52
CA LYS A 153 6.75 16.59 5.23
C LYS A 153 7.80 17.65 4.92
N SER A 154 8.95 17.20 4.45
CA SER A 154 9.94 18.11 3.88
C SER A 154 9.39 18.70 2.57
N ALA A 155 9.62 19.98 2.37
CA ALA A 155 9.17 20.71 1.19
C ALA A 155 9.85 20.20 -0.08
#